data_23b0b559b6b3025e0ee6ab3e83e6a9e1
#
_entry.id   23b0b559b6b3025e0ee6ab3e83e6a9e1
#
_cell.length_a   1.000
_cell.length_b   1.000
_cell.length_c   1.000
_cell.angle_alpha   90.00
_cell.angle_beta   90.00
_cell.angle_gamma   90.00
#
_symmetry.space_group_name_H-M   'P 1'
#
loop_
_entity.id
_entity.type
_entity.pdbx_description
1 polymer ?
#
loop_
_entity_poly.entity_id
_entity_poly.type
_entity_poly.pdbx_seq_one_letter_code
_entity_poly.pdbx_strand_id
1 'polypeptide(L)'
;MKRHFFLSASILSVSLALLLIPNCGKHRETVKTDMEVAADLVQTLNEVPGLSIKSEPGNMIVEPSEKNRYLITLKDPAIDLDISKLNLGIPVKNAKISIKIKEIVFKHDPREKYLELVSIRELLLEWDLTGFLSTALQAKGKQGLQGITIKISMGKADFKNYDISPLLDAKTKDLMELVGDFLERNQSHETAAEHITYDLGFLSKEHKKISIVLDIEKMQTRQNALSDVLISLYKKGRELPDLSKVLVQGKALLDLAMSSSAVKLSVKENENLLGSGTIDHTAFSYFFKPDETNSFFIYGFKWNMENLKLSVPNNKEIELAGNIEQMGMKFSLENLSAPFIKSYFDLVKKSHEMSASMDKEKLHQEQMTMGLTIASEFIKSKPAVKFSISPFKHHFGELQVEVNFQFLNLMAPPVGKAVVHIPAVNKILTKIAGEKSLSDKTREGLLKLAKQYVPVDENGNGTVTFETRQDQPGTFFLNGKPIK
;
A
#
# COMPACT_ATOMS: atom_id res chain seq x y z
N MET A 1 13.60 -2.70 -4.65
CA MET A 1 12.85 -1.74 -3.83
C MET A 1 11.33 -1.69 -4.13
N LYS A 2 10.84 -1.94 -5.36
CA LYS A 2 9.40 -1.91 -5.72
C LYS A 2 8.56 -3.12 -5.24
N ARG A 3 9.17 -4.25 -4.85
CA ARG A 3 8.47 -5.44 -4.33
C ARG A 3 7.84 -5.26 -2.93
N HIS A 4 8.27 -4.27 -2.16
CA HIS A 4 7.86 -4.12 -0.76
C HIS A 4 6.66 -3.19 -0.56
N PHE A 5 6.32 -2.35 -1.53
CA PHE A 5 5.22 -1.39 -1.38
C PHE A 5 3.84 -2.03 -1.60
N PHE A 6 3.74 -3.01 -2.52
CA PHE A 6 2.52 -3.81 -2.72
C PHE A 6 2.24 -4.75 -1.55
N LEU A 7 3.31 -5.33 -1.01
CA LEU A 7 3.18 -6.13 0.19
C LEU A 7 2.72 -5.31 1.39
N SER A 8 3.11 -4.04 1.53
CA SER A 8 2.85 -3.31 2.78
C SER A 8 1.41 -2.89 2.99
N ALA A 9 0.65 -2.46 1.97
CA ALA A 9 -0.77 -2.14 2.16
C ALA A 9 -1.65 -3.40 2.25
N SER A 10 -1.35 -4.43 1.43
CA SER A 10 -2.00 -5.75 1.55
C SER A 10 -1.49 -6.51 2.77
N ILE A 11 -0.23 -6.36 3.19
CA ILE A 11 0.30 -6.92 4.43
C ILE A 11 -0.28 -6.21 5.64
N LEU A 12 -0.62 -4.92 5.61
CA LEU A 12 -1.25 -4.27 6.76
C LEU A 12 -2.69 -4.77 6.96
N SER A 13 -3.48 -4.90 5.90
CA SER A 13 -4.81 -5.50 5.98
C SER A 13 -4.75 -7.02 6.21
N VAL A 14 -3.81 -7.72 5.57
CA VAL A 14 -3.56 -9.16 5.78
C VAL A 14 -2.85 -9.39 7.13
N SER A 15 -1.98 -8.50 7.61
CA SER A 15 -1.38 -8.61 8.95
C SER A 15 -2.39 -8.37 10.05
N LEU A 16 -3.35 -7.45 9.89
CA LEU A 16 -4.45 -7.33 10.84
C LEU A 16 -5.35 -8.59 10.81
N ALA A 17 -5.55 -9.19 9.65
CA ALA A 17 -6.26 -10.45 9.49
C ALA A 17 -5.43 -11.66 9.95
N LEU A 18 -4.13 -11.73 9.60
CA LEU A 18 -3.21 -12.77 10.07
C LEU A 18 -2.97 -12.70 11.60
N LEU A 19 -3.17 -11.55 12.22
CA LEU A 19 -3.13 -11.37 13.66
C LEU A 19 -4.30 -12.05 14.38
N LEU A 20 -5.33 -12.50 13.66
CA LEU A 20 -6.57 -13.05 14.22
C LEU A 20 -6.82 -14.51 13.78
N ILE A 21 -5.80 -15.31 13.42
CA ILE A 21 -5.95 -16.63 12.79
C ILE A 21 -6.14 -17.81 13.76
N PRO A 22 -7.15 -18.63 13.57
CA PRO A 22 -7.33 -19.95 14.19
C PRO A 22 -7.95 -21.09 13.37
N ASN A 23 -7.90 -22.28 13.92
CA ASN A 23 -8.18 -23.57 13.31
C ASN A 23 -9.41 -24.31 13.89
N CYS A 24 -10.06 -25.13 13.09
CA CYS A 24 -11.21 -25.93 13.50
C CYS A 24 -11.04 -27.45 13.34
N GLY A 25 -11.31 -28.20 14.40
CA GLY A 25 -11.51 -29.65 14.38
C GLY A 25 -12.98 -30.04 14.12
N LYS A 26 -13.19 -31.23 13.54
CA LYS A 26 -14.52 -31.79 13.28
C LYS A 26 -15.23 -32.13 14.61
N HIS A 27 -16.39 -31.58 14.86
CA HIS A 27 -17.28 -32.03 15.94
C HIS A 27 -18.69 -32.34 15.45
N ARG A 28 -19.30 -33.36 16.10
CA ARG A 28 -20.70 -33.82 15.93
C ARG A 28 -21.68 -32.73 16.37
N GLU A 29 -22.80 -32.65 15.66
CA GLU A 29 -23.91 -31.76 15.97
C GLU A 29 -24.58 -32.17 17.31
N THR A 30 -24.23 -31.49 18.37
CA THR A 30 -25.04 -31.31 19.57
C THR A 30 -25.52 -29.85 19.57
N VAL A 31 -26.78 -29.64 19.97
CA VAL A 31 -27.29 -28.26 20.19
C VAL A 31 -26.46 -27.66 21.31
N LYS A 32 -25.56 -26.74 20.95
CA LYS A 32 -24.66 -26.07 21.88
C LYS A 32 -25.38 -24.90 22.52
N THR A 33 -25.05 -24.63 23.76
CA THR A 33 -25.42 -23.36 24.41
C THR A 33 -24.64 -22.21 23.74
N ASP A 34 -25.16 -20.99 23.79
CA ASP A 34 -24.52 -19.82 23.18
C ASP A 34 -23.08 -19.62 23.68
N MET A 35 -22.83 -19.90 24.97
CA MET A 35 -21.47 -19.81 25.55
C MET A 35 -20.52 -20.92 25.04
N GLU A 36 -21.04 -22.12 24.74
CA GLU A 36 -20.21 -23.17 24.13
C GLU A 36 -19.80 -22.81 22.72
N VAL A 37 -20.62 -22.07 21.97
CA VAL A 37 -20.26 -21.55 20.64
C VAL A 37 -19.07 -20.58 20.71
N ALA A 38 -19.08 -19.68 21.69
CA ALA A 38 -17.95 -18.72 21.87
C ALA A 38 -16.69 -19.43 22.36
N ALA A 39 -16.81 -20.38 23.29
CA ALA A 39 -15.68 -21.16 23.79
C ALA A 39 -15.02 -21.97 22.67
N ASP A 40 -15.83 -22.62 21.83
CA ASP A 40 -15.36 -23.36 20.65
C ASP A 40 -14.67 -22.44 19.63
N LEU A 41 -15.22 -21.24 19.39
CA LEU A 41 -14.57 -20.27 18.55
C LEU A 41 -13.18 -19.92 19.10
N VAL A 42 -13.07 -19.55 20.39
CA VAL A 42 -11.78 -19.25 21.03
C VAL A 42 -10.82 -20.44 20.99
N GLN A 43 -11.32 -21.66 21.23
CA GLN A 43 -10.51 -22.87 21.12
C GLN A 43 -10.01 -23.06 19.69
N THR A 44 -10.90 -22.93 18.73
CA THR A 44 -10.60 -22.96 17.30
C THR A 44 -9.52 -21.91 16.95
N LEU A 45 -9.70 -20.69 17.47
CA LEU A 45 -8.78 -19.60 17.32
C LEU A 45 -7.38 -19.92 17.92
N ASN A 46 -7.27 -20.71 18.91
CA ASN A 46 -6.00 -21.12 19.55
C ASN A 46 -5.27 -22.29 18.86
N GLU A 47 -5.88 -22.94 17.89
CA GLU A 47 -5.22 -24.00 17.14
C GLU A 47 -4.31 -23.49 16.02
N VAL A 48 -4.33 -22.18 15.74
CA VAL A 48 -3.43 -21.56 14.74
C VAL A 48 -1.99 -21.57 15.23
N PRO A 49 -1.05 -22.01 14.39
CA PRO A 49 0.35 -21.99 14.76
C PRO A 49 0.81 -20.58 15.19
N GLY A 50 1.23 -20.45 16.44
CA GLY A 50 1.76 -19.21 16.98
C GLY A 50 0.75 -18.25 17.58
N LEU A 51 -0.55 -18.39 17.35
CA LEU A 51 -1.57 -17.56 17.97
C LEU A 51 -2.00 -18.14 19.33
N SER A 52 -2.20 -17.29 20.31
CA SER A 52 -2.80 -17.63 21.60
C SER A 52 -3.78 -16.54 21.98
N ILE A 53 -5.07 -16.91 22.08
CA ILE A 53 -6.13 -16.03 22.58
C ILE A 53 -6.60 -16.60 23.90
N LYS A 54 -6.58 -15.76 24.94
CA LYS A 54 -7.14 -16.07 26.25
C LYS A 54 -8.26 -15.09 26.52
N SER A 55 -9.45 -15.61 26.77
CA SER A 55 -10.61 -14.84 27.21
C SER A 55 -11.29 -15.57 28.35
N GLU A 56 -11.57 -14.87 29.43
CA GLU A 56 -12.33 -15.41 30.54
C GLU A 56 -13.81 -15.58 30.17
N PRO A 57 -14.50 -16.61 30.63
CA PRO A 57 -15.93 -16.80 30.32
C PRO A 57 -16.83 -15.59 30.63
N GLY A 58 -16.53 -14.86 31.69
CA GLY A 58 -17.23 -13.61 32.04
C GLY A 58 -17.02 -12.43 31.09
N ASN A 59 -16.00 -12.52 30.23
CA ASN A 59 -15.66 -11.51 29.25
C ASN A 59 -16.16 -11.87 27.82
N MET A 60 -16.92 -12.94 27.70
CA MET A 60 -17.54 -13.34 26.44
C MET A 60 -19.03 -13.01 26.47
N ILE A 61 -19.50 -12.28 25.47
CA ILE A 61 -20.92 -11.98 25.26
C ILE A 61 -21.33 -12.63 23.94
N VAL A 62 -22.39 -13.39 23.96
CA VAL A 62 -22.91 -14.05 22.77
C VAL A 62 -24.38 -13.65 22.60
N GLU A 63 -24.69 -13.07 21.47
CA GLU A 63 -26.03 -12.62 21.13
C GLU A 63 -26.49 -13.34 19.85
N PRO A 64 -27.70 -13.94 19.85
CA PRO A 64 -28.28 -14.48 18.64
C PRO A 64 -28.41 -13.36 17.58
N SER A 65 -28.02 -13.65 16.35
CA SER A 65 -28.19 -12.80 15.20
C SER A 65 -29.09 -13.48 14.16
N GLU A 66 -29.31 -12.86 13.02
CA GLU A 66 -30.18 -13.44 11.98
C GLU A 66 -29.69 -14.81 11.46
N LYS A 67 -30.60 -15.72 11.15
CA LYS A 67 -30.32 -16.99 10.45
C LYS A 67 -29.31 -17.93 11.12
N ASN A 68 -29.45 -18.22 12.41
CA ASN A 68 -28.51 -19.08 13.14
C ASN A 68 -27.08 -18.56 13.28
N ARG A 69 -26.87 -17.28 13.12
CA ARG A 69 -25.62 -16.62 13.36
C ARG A 69 -25.58 -16.04 14.77
N TYR A 70 -24.37 -15.91 15.28
CA TYR A 70 -24.11 -15.36 16.60
C TYR A 70 -23.20 -14.13 16.45
N LEU A 71 -23.52 -13.07 17.19
CA LEU A 71 -22.60 -11.97 17.43
C LEU A 71 -21.81 -12.29 18.68
N ILE A 72 -20.51 -12.50 18.56
CA ILE A 72 -19.62 -12.89 19.65
C ILE A 72 -18.72 -11.72 19.96
N THR A 73 -18.82 -11.19 21.17
CA THR A 73 -17.97 -10.12 21.68
C THR A 73 -17.01 -10.68 22.71
N LEU A 74 -15.71 -10.51 22.48
CA LEU A 74 -14.67 -10.80 23.46
C LEU A 74 -14.18 -9.47 24.04
N LYS A 75 -14.27 -9.34 25.37
CA LYS A 75 -13.78 -8.19 26.13
C LYS A 75 -12.41 -8.51 26.73
N ASP A 76 -11.51 -7.56 26.63
CA ASP A 76 -10.13 -7.64 27.14
C ASP A 76 -9.44 -8.98 26.83
N PRO A 77 -9.53 -9.52 25.58
CA PRO A 77 -8.84 -10.76 25.25
C PRO A 77 -7.32 -10.52 25.27
N ALA A 78 -6.59 -11.41 25.91
CA ALA A 78 -5.13 -11.45 25.80
C ALA A 78 -4.75 -12.22 24.55
N ILE A 79 -4.09 -11.54 23.60
CA ILE A 79 -3.69 -12.13 22.33
C ILE A 79 -2.18 -12.03 22.18
N ASP A 80 -1.53 -13.17 21.99
CA ASP A 80 -0.11 -13.28 21.68
C ASP A 80 0.07 -13.94 20.32
N LEU A 81 0.94 -13.38 19.49
CA LEU A 81 1.30 -13.98 18.21
C LEU A 81 2.81 -14.23 18.16
N ASP A 82 3.20 -15.48 18.01
CA ASP A 82 4.57 -15.91 17.81
C ASP A 82 4.82 -16.19 16.32
N ILE A 83 5.34 -15.18 15.62
CA ILE A 83 5.61 -15.27 14.18
C ILE A 83 6.63 -16.35 13.84
N SER A 84 7.50 -16.75 14.79
CA SER A 84 8.48 -17.81 14.55
C SER A 84 7.85 -19.17 14.24
N LYS A 85 6.60 -19.36 14.64
CA LYS A 85 5.80 -20.56 14.38
C LYS A 85 5.03 -20.51 13.05
N LEU A 86 4.94 -19.34 12.43
CA LEU A 86 4.43 -19.19 11.08
C LEU A 86 5.54 -19.58 10.11
N ASN A 87 5.26 -20.54 9.23
CA ASN A 87 6.25 -20.98 8.23
C ASN A 87 6.35 -19.94 7.10
N LEU A 88 7.02 -18.82 7.38
CA LEU A 88 7.21 -17.71 6.44
C LEU A 88 8.33 -17.93 5.42
N GLY A 89 8.99 -19.09 5.43
CA GLY A 89 10.18 -19.35 4.61
C GLY A 89 11.41 -18.49 4.98
N ILE A 90 11.33 -17.72 6.07
CA ILE A 90 12.40 -16.87 6.59
C ILE A 90 12.68 -17.33 8.03
N PRO A 91 13.93 -17.61 8.40
CA PRO A 91 14.26 -18.00 9.78
C PRO A 91 14.09 -16.78 10.71
N VAL A 92 12.91 -16.67 11.30
CA VAL A 92 12.58 -15.64 12.31
C VAL A 92 12.80 -16.25 13.68
N LYS A 93 13.76 -15.73 14.44
CA LYS A 93 13.96 -16.13 15.83
C LYS A 93 13.33 -15.11 16.77
N ASN A 94 12.51 -15.58 17.72
CA ASN A 94 11.94 -14.78 18.83
C ASN A 94 11.13 -13.55 18.43
N ALA A 95 10.37 -13.61 17.34
CA ALA A 95 9.47 -12.51 16.97
C ALA A 95 8.10 -12.73 17.61
N LYS A 96 7.91 -12.18 18.78
CA LYS A 96 6.61 -12.12 19.45
C LYS A 96 5.98 -10.75 19.23
N ILE A 97 4.70 -10.76 18.89
CA ILE A 97 3.87 -9.56 18.85
C ILE A 97 2.93 -9.62 20.05
N SER A 98 2.95 -8.58 20.86
CA SER A 98 1.97 -8.38 21.92
C SER A 98 0.81 -7.55 21.40
N ILE A 99 -0.40 -8.08 21.55
CA ILE A 99 -1.63 -7.45 21.09
C ILE A 99 -2.58 -7.33 22.28
N LYS A 100 -2.94 -6.11 22.61
CA LYS A 100 -3.96 -5.78 23.61
C LYS A 100 -5.16 -5.21 22.89
N ILE A 101 -6.32 -5.74 23.14
CA ILE A 101 -7.59 -5.29 22.57
C ILE A 101 -8.58 -5.19 23.71
N LYS A 102 -9.33 -4.11 23.79
CA LYS A 102 -10.39 -3.99 24.78
C LYS A 102 -11.64 -4.75 24.37
N GLU A 103 -11.97 -4.68 23.09
CA GLU A 103 -13.15 -5.37 22.57
C GLU A 103 -12.93 -5.78 21.11
N ILE A 104 -13.30 -7.02 20.79
CA ILE A 104 -13.37 -7.52 19.43
C ILE A 104 -14.70 -8.22 19.20
N VAL A 105 -15.37 -7.91 18.09
CA VAL A 105 -16.66 -8.41 17.73
C VAL A 105 -16.59 -9.23 16.45
N PHE A 106 -17.11 -10.43 16.52
CA PHE A 106 -17.25 -11.35 15.39
C PHE A 106 -18.70 -11.67 15.12
N LYS A 107 -19.03 -11.94 13.84
CA LYS A 107 -20.26 -12.59 13.44
C LYS A 107 -19.91 -14.00 12.98
N HIS A 108 -20.46 -15.00 13.65
CA HIS A 108 -20.10 -16.40 13.45
C HIS A 108 -21.32 -17.26 13.12
N ASP A 109 -21.20 -18.12 12.11
CA ASP A 109 -22.13 -19.21 11.82
C ASP A 109 -21.37 -20.54 11.93
N PRO A 110 -21.56 -21.29 13.04
CA PRO A 110 -20.83 -22.54 13.24
C PRO A 110 -21.19 -23.62 12.24
N ARG A 111 -22.41 -23.59 11.64
CA ARG A 111 -22.87 -24.60 10.68
C ARG A 111 -22.21 -24.39 9.30
N GLU A 112 -22.17 -23.14 8.86
CA GLU A 112 -21.57 -22.77 7.57
C GLU A 112 -20.07 -22.51 7.66
N LYS A 113 -19.47 -22.66 8.85
CA LYS A 113 -18.08 -22.29 9.11
C LYS A 113 -17.78 -20.85 8.64
N TYR A 114 -18.72 -19.95 8.88
CA TYR A 114 -18.58 -18.54 8.53
C TYR A 114 -18.12 -17.73 9.72
N LEU A 115 -17.13 -16.87 9.50
CA LEU A 115 -16.61 -15.95 10.51
C LEU A 115 -16.29 -14.62 9.87
N GLU A 116 -16.97 -13.57 10.30
CA GLU A 116 -16.78 -12.19 9.86
C GLU A 116 -16.26 -11.34 11.02
N LEU A 117 -15.23 -10.55 10.77
CA LEU A 117 -14.79 -9.53 11.70
C LEU A 117 -15.70 -8.30 11.55
N VAL A 118 -16.30 -7.84 12.63
CA VAL A 118 -17.27 -6.74 12.64
C VAL A 118 -16.63 -5.47 13.18
N SER A 119 -15.97 -5.54 14.35
CA SER A 119 -15.31 -4.37 14.92
C SER A 119 -14.18 -4.72 15.88
N ILE A 120 -13.27 -3.77 16.06
CA ILE A 120 -12.20 -3.78 17.07
C ILE A 120 -12.23 -2.44 17.79
N ARG A 121 -12.04 -2.45 19.12
CA ARG A 121 -11.92 -1.24 19.93
C ARG A 121 -10.67 -1.28 20.78
N GLU A 122 -9.99 -0.14 20.87
CA GLU A 122 -8.79 0.08 21.68
C GLU A 122 -7.72 -1.01 21.45
N LEU A 123 -7.25 -1.11 20.21
CA LEU A 123 -6.13 -1.97 19.84
C LEU A 123 -4.81 -1.31 20.21
N LEU A 124 -3.93 -2.06 20.85
CA LEU A 124 -2.52 -1.75 21.00
C LEU A 124 -1.69 -2.95 20.58
N LEU A 125 -0.89 -2.77 19.53
CA LEU A 125 0.06 -3.75 19.03
C LEU A 125 1.47 -3.23 19.26
N GLU A 126 2.31 -4.06 19.88
CA GLU A 126 3.74 -3.77 20.11
C GLU A 126 4.59 -4.89 19.54
N TRP A 127 5.51 -4.54 18.67
CA TRP A 127 6.40 -5.48 18.00
C TRP A 127 7.85 -5.00 18.08
N ASP A 128 8.70 -5.81 18.73
CA ASP A 128 10.14 -5.61 18.74
C ASP A 128 10.81 -6.44 17.64
N LEU A 129 11.29 -5.74 16.62
CA LEU A 129 11.96 -6.32 15.46
C LEU A 129 13.48 -6.43 15.64
N THR A 130 14.04 -6.08 16.82
CA THR A 130 15.48 -6.01 17.07
C THR A 130 16.18 -7.33 16.74
N GLY A 131 15.61 -8.46 17.18
CA GLY A 131 16.16 -9.80 16.92
C GLY A 131 16.08 -10.23 15.44
N PHE A 132 15.03 -9.82 14.73
CA PHE A 132 14.80 -10.14 13.32
C PHE A 132 15.78 -9.43 12.39
N LEU A 133 15.98 -8.13 12.62
CA LEU A 133 16.80 -7.29 11.76
C LEU A 133 18.29 -7.42 12.03
N SER A 134 18.69 -7.75 13.26
CA SER A 134 20.10 -7.98 13.58
C SER A 134 20.69 -9.11 12.74
N THR A 135 19.93 -10.19 12.51
CA THR A 135 20.36 -11.32 11.68
C THR A 135 20.42 -10.95 10.18
N ALA A 136 19.44 -10.20 9.69
CA ALA A 136 19.37 -9.81 8.29
C ALA A 136 20.36 -8.67 7.91
N LEU A 137 20.64 -7.75 8.84
CA LEU A 137 21.58 -6.64 8.64
C LEU A 137 23.03 -7.05 8.85
N GLN A 138 23.32 -7.97 9.79
CA GLN A 138 24.63 -8.55 9.97
C GLN A 138 25.11 -9.33 8.74
N ALA A 139 24.19 -10.05 8.08
CA ALA A 139 24.48 -10.77 6.83
C ALA A 139 24.86 -9.83 5.66
N LYS A 140 24.55 -8.54 5.73
CA LYS A 140 24.85 -7.52 4.71
C LYS A 140 25.93 -6.52 5.11
N GLY A 141 26.63 -6.73 6.23
CA GLY A 141 27.72 -5.86 6.71
C GLY A 141 27.27 -4.43 7.10
N LYS A 142 25.98 -4.16 7.18
CA LYS A 142 25.44 -2.84 7.57
C LYS A 142 25.30 -2.73 9.09
N GLN A 143 26.22 -2.04 9.71
CA GLN A 143 26.38 -1.95 11.16
C GLN A 143 25.78 -0.67 11.79
N GLY A 144 24.60 -0.21 11.41
CA GLY A 144 24.08 1.10 11.87
C GLY A 144 22.96 1.10 12.92
N LEU A 145 22.12 0.07 12.94
CA LEU A 145 20.91 0.02 13.79
C LEU A 145 21.03 -1.08 14.84
N GLN A 146 20.67 -0.78 16.10
CA GLN A 146 20.66 -1.73 17.21
C GLN A 146 19.26 -2.28 17.50
N GLY A 147 18.21 -1.52 17.22
CA GLY A 147 16.85 -1.93 17.47
C GLY A 147 15.82 -1.22 16.58
N ILE A 148 14.73 -1.92 16.31
CA ILE A 148 13.53 -1.35 15.67
C ILE A 148 12.33 -1.82 16.45
N THR A 149 11.49 -0.86 16.85
CA THR A 149 10.21 -1.13 17.49
C THR A 149 9.09 -0.57 16.64
N ILE A 150 7.99 -1.31 16.53
CA ILE A 150 6.76 -0.86 15.90
C ILE A 150 5.69 -0.91 16.96
N LYS A 151 5.01 0.23 17.14
CA LYS A 151 3.83 0.32 18.00
C LYS A 151 2.69 0.88 17.19
N ILE A 152 1.56 0.18 17.20
CA ILE A 152 0.34 0.60 16.53
C ILE A 152 -0.76 0.67 17.59
N SER A 153 -1.39 1.83 17.71
CA SER A 153 -2.60 1.97 18.50
C SER A 153 -3.75 2.43 17.61
N MET A 154 -4.96 1.99 17.96
CA MET A 154 -6.17 2.32 17.22
C MET A 154 -7.33 2.40 18.20
N GLY A 155 -8.08 3.49 18.17
CA GLY A 155 -9.23 3.67 19.07
C GLY A 155 -10.41 2.79 18.66
N LYS A 156 -10.74 2.78 17.37
CA LYS A 156 -11.85 1.99 16.82
C LYS A 156 -11.56 1.58 15.38
N ALA A 157 -12.02 0.38 14.99
CA ALA A 157 -12.21 -0.01 13.59
C ALA A 157 -13.52 -0.75 13.42
N ASP A 158 -14.25 -0.42 12.38
CA ASP A 158 -15.44 -1.12 11.92
C ASP A 158 -15.15 -1.74 10.55
N PHE A 159 -15.58 -2.96 10.35
CA PHE A 159 -15.37 -3.75 9.14
C PHE A 159 -16.72 -4.12 8.54
N LYS A 160 -16.81 -4.13 7.23
CA LYS A 160 -18.00 -4.53 6.50
C LYS A 160 -17.64 -5.52 5.42
N ASN A 161 -18.29 -6.67 5.44
CA ASN A 161 -18.02 -7.79 4.53
C ASN A 161 -16.58 -8.31 4.66
N TYR A 162 -16.04 -8.35 5.87
CA TYR A 162 -14.67 -8.78 6.11
C TYR A 162 -14.66 -10.22 6.62
N ASP A 163 -14.69 -11.16 5.67
CA ASP A 163 -14.77 -12.60 5.93
C ASP A 163 -13.40 -13.17 6.29
N ILE A 164 -13.27 -13.60 7.53
CA ILE A 164 -12.07 -14.23 8.07
C ILE A 164 -12.21 -15.75 8.22
N SER A 165 -13.25 -16.34 7.62
CA SER A 165 -13.51 -17.80 7.68
C SER A 165 -12.35 -18.66 7.14
N PRO A 166 -11.56 -18.25 6.13
CA PRO A 166 -10.40 -19.05 5.70
C PRO A 166 -9.46 -19.40 6.84
N LEU A 167 -9.47 -18.59 7.88
CA LEU A 167 -8.65 -18.75 9.06
C LEU A 167 -9.07 -19.97 9.89
N LEU A 168 -10.32 -20.40 9.79
CA LEU A 168 -10.84 -21.60 10.46
C LEU A 168 -10.22 -22.89 9.93
N ASP A 169 -9.57 -22.88 8.76
CA ASP A 169 -8.89 -24.02 8.14
C ASP A 169 -7.36 -23.84 8.04
N ALA A 170 -6.79 -22.85 8.72
CA ALA A 170 -5.38 -22.45 8.60
C ALA A 170 -4.36 -23.56 8.96
N LYS A 171 -4.72 -24.51 9.81
CA LYS A 171 -3.83 -25.63 10.22
C LYS A 171 -3.40 -26.54 9.07
N THR A 172 -4.24 -26.65 8.05
CA THR A 172 -4.05 -27.59 6.94
C THR A 172 -3.48 -26.94 5.69
N LYS A 173 -3.30 -25.61 5.68
CA LYS A 173 -2.93 -24.83 4.51
C LYS A 173 -1.58 -24.16 4.69
N ASP A 174 -0.84 -24.00 3.60
CA ASP A 174 0.32 -23.13 3.61
C ASP A 174 -0.13 -21.64 3.60
N LEU A 175 0.79 -20.74 3.97
CA LEU A 175 0.49 -19.31 4.08
C LEU A 175 -0.03 -18.71 2.76
N MET A 176 0.50 -19.14 1.61
CA MET A 176 0.12 -18.60 0.30
C MET A 176 -1.32 -19.03 -0.05
N GLU A 177 -1.65 -20.28 0.22
CA GLU A 177 -2.99 -20.81 0.02
C GLU A 177 -4.00 -20.10 0.93
N LEU A 178 -3.63 -19.90 2.19
CA LEU A 178 -4.44 -19.14 3.14
C LEU A 178 -4.70 -17.71 2.69
N VAL A 179 -3.67 -17.01 2.21
CA VAL A 179 -3.80 -15.67 1.63
C VAL A 179 -4.73 -15.72 0.40
N GLY A 180 -4.57 -16.71 -0.47
CA GLY A 180 -5.45 -16.88 -1.62
C GLY A 180 -6.92 -17.04 -1.24
N ASP A 181 -7.23 -17.86 -0.22
CA ASP A 181 -8.58 -18.05 0.27
C ASP A 181 -9.16 -16.80 0.92
N PHE A 182 -8.33 -16.08 1.69
CA PHE A 182 -8.71 -14.81 2.27
C PHE A 182 -9.06 -13.77 1.20
N LEU A 183 -8.23 -13.64 0.17
CA LEU A 183 -8.49 -12.71 -0.94
C LEU A 183 -9.74 -13.09 -1.73
N GLU A 184 -10.01 -14.39 -1.90
CA GLU A 184 -11.22 -14.90 -2.58
C GLU A 184 -12.50 -14.54 -1.83
N ARG A 185 -12.48 -14.62 -0.49
CA ARG A 185 -13.59 -14.26 0.36
C ARG A 185 -13.82 -12.76 0.49
N ASN A 186 -12.73 -11.98 0.38
CA ASN A 186 -12.74 -10.53 0.59
C ASN A 186 -12.54 -9.75 -0.73
N GLN A 187 -13.20 -10.16 -1.81
CA GLN A 187 -13.12 -9.46 -3.11
C GLN A 187 -13.66 -8.02 -3.04
N SER A 188 -14.60 -7.77 -2.15
CA SER A 188 -15.14 -6.43 -1.86
C SER A 188 -15.38 -6.28 -0.37
N HIS A 189 -14.72 -5.31 0.25
CA HIS A 189 -14.89 -4.99 1.67
C HIS A 189 -14.62 -3.52 1.95
N GLU A 190 -15.11 -3.05 3.09
CA GLU A 190 -14.88 -1.70 3.59
C GLU A 190 -14.34 -1.76 5.02
N THR A 191 -13.42 -0.87 5.36
CA THR A 191 -12.93 -0.68 6.73
C THR A 191 -12.91 0.80 7.05
N ALA A 192 -13.44 1.17 8.21
CA ALA A 192 -13.37 2.50 8.78
C ALA A 192 -12.65 2.41 10.13
N ALA A 193 -11.60 3.20 10.32
CA ALA A 193 -10.83 3.23 11.55
C ALA A 193 -10.61 4.66 12.05
N GLU A 194 -10.53 4.83 13.35
CA GLU A 194 -10.38 6.12 14.03
C GLU A 194 -9.25 6.09 15.04
N HIS A 195 -8.58 7.24 15.21
CA HIS A 195 -7.49 7.45 16.17
C HIS A 195 -6.37 6.42 16.05
N ILE A 196 -5.76 6.36 14.84
CA ILE A 196 -4.69 5.43 14.54
C ILE A 196 -3.36 6.14 14.76
N THR A 197 -2.49 5.54 15.56
CA THR A 197 -1.11 6.00 15.73
C THR A 197 -0.16 4.88 15.32
N TYR A 198 0.77 5.18 14.44
CA TYR A 198 1.93 4.34 14.12
C TYR A 198 3.17 5.01 14.72
N ASP A 199 3.87 4.32 15.62
CA ASP A 199 5.14 4.78 16.18
C ASP A 199 6.24 3.79 15.77
N LEU A 200 7.18 4.28 14.95
CA LEU A 200 8.35 3.56 14.48
C LEU A 200 9.58 4.06 15.24
N GLY A 201 10.06 3.26 16.17
CA GLY A 201 11.26 3.55 16.95
C GLY A 201 12.50 2.89 16.35
N PHE A 202 13.57 3.68 16.19
CA PHE A 202 14.89 3.21 15.76
C PHE A 202 15.92 3.53 16.84
N LEU A 203 16.74 2.55 17.20
CA LEU A 203 17.87 2.74 18.12
C LEU A 203 19.17 2.63 17.33
N SER A 204 19.96 3.71 17.31
CA SER A 204 21.30 3.70 16.70
C SER A 204 22.36 3.10 17.64
N LYS A 205 23.55 2.77 17.11
CA LYS A 205 24.71 2.34 17.91
C LYS A 205 25.19 3.39 18.91
N GLU A 206 24.95 4.65 18.62
CA GLU A 206 25.27 5.77 19.52
C GLU A 206 24.19 5.99 20.59
N HIS A 207 23.26 5.03 20.76
CA HIS A 207 22.12 5.09 21.66
C HIS A 207 21.15 6.27 21.38
N LYS A 208 21.20 6.83 20.19
CA LYS A 208 20.21 7.81 19.75
C LYS A 208 18.93 7.11 19.37
N LYS A 209 17.83 7.51 19.98
CA LYS A 209 16.49 7.02 19.67
C LYS A 209 15.83 7.96 18.66
N ILE A 210 15.55 7.49 17.47
CA ILE A 210 14.74 8.19 16.47
C ILE A 210 13.35 7.58 16.52
N SER A 211 12.33 8.42 16.67
CA SER A 211 10.93 8.03 16.61
C SER A 211 10.24 8.77 15.47
N ILE A 212 9.51 8.01 14.64
CA ILE A 212 8.65 8.54 13.60
C ILE A 212 7.22 8.18 13.99
N VAL A 213 6.44 9.19 14.34
CA VAL A 213 5.05 9.01 14.75
C VAL A 213 4.13 9.55 13.66
N LEU A 214 3.20 8.70 13.22
CA LEU A 214 2.14 9.05 12.28
C LEU A 214 0.80 8.87 12.99
N ASP A 215 0.10 9.97 13.23
CA ASP A 215 -1.24 9.98 13.79
C ASP A 215 -2.27 10.26 12.70
N ILE A 216 -3.32 9.47 12.65
CA ILE A 216 -4.43 9.59 11.69
C ILE A 216 -5.72 9.60 12.49
N GLU A 217 -6.49 10.68 12.39
CA GLU A 217 -7.75 10.77 13.13
C GLU A 217 -8.80 9.81 12.57
N LYS A 218 -8.95 9.78 11.24
CA LYS A 218 -9.87 8.87 10.56
C LYS A 218 -9.25 8.32 9.30
N MET A 219 -9.48 7.03 9.06
CA MET A 219 -9.06 6.33 7.84
C MET A 219 -10.21 5.46 7.35
N GLN A 220 -10.46 5.50 6.07
CA GLN A 220 -11.37 4.60 5.39
C GLN A 220 -10.66 3.90 4.25
N THR A 221 -10.85 2.59 4.15
CA THR A 221 -10.40 1.81 3.01
C THR A 221 -11.59 1.08 2.40
N ARG A 222 -11.63 1.06 1.08
CA ARG A 222 -12.65 0.36 0.33
C ARG A 222 -12.01 -0.40 -0.81
N GLN A 223 -12.16 -1.70 -0.80
CA GLN A 223 -11.84 -2.56 -1.92
C GLN A 223 -13.12 -2.84 -2.68
N ASN A 224 -13.23 -2.31 -3.90
CA ASN A 224 -14.42 -2.48 -4.73
C ASN A 224 -14.33 -3.73 -5.59
N ALA A 225 -13.12 -4.12 -5.99
CA ALA A 225 -12.89 -5.32 -6.78
C ALA A 225 -11.50 -5.91 -6.54
N LEU A 226 -11.47 -7.23 -6.42
CA LEU A 226 -10.26 -8.05 -6.55
C LEU A 226 -10.63 -9.25 -7.41
N SER A 227 -10.02 -9.40 -8.57
CA SER A 227 -10.42 -10.44 -9.52
C SER A 227 -9.80 -11.79 -9.20
N ASP A 228 -10.47 -12.84 -9.69
CA ASP A 228 -9.97 -14.22 -9.68
C ASP A 228 -8.59 -14.38 -10.33
N VAL A 229 -8.22 -13.46 -11.23
CA VAL A 229 -6.89 -13.44 -11.85
C VAL A 229 -5.81 -13.21 -10.79
N LEU A 230 -5.98 -12.19 -9.94
CA LEU A 230 -5.03 -11.90 -8.87
C LEU A 230 -5.05 -12.98 -7.79
N ILE A 231 -6.23 -13.49 -7.44
CA ILE A 231 -6.39 -14.58 -6.47
C ILE A 231 -5.65 -15.84 -6.94
N SER A 232 -5.70 -16.15 -8.24
CA SER A 232 -5.05 -17.34 -8.79
C SER A 232 -3.52 -17.32 -8.69
N LEU A 233 -2.90 -16.14 -8.48
CA LEU A 233 -1.45 -16.03 -8.23
C LEU A 233 -1.05 -16.66 -6.89
N TYR A 234 -1.96 -16.71 -5.93
CA TYR A 234 -1.73 -17.21 -4.58
C TYR A 234 -2.25 -18.64 -4.39
N LYS A 235 -3.13 -19.13 -5.29
CA LYS A 235 -3.70 -20.49 -5.20
C LYS A 235 -2.90 -21.47 -6.02
N LYS A 236 -2.30 -22.44 -5.35
CA LYS A 236 -1.53 -23.52 -5.94
C LYS A 236 -2.39 -24.39 -6.87
N GLY A 237 -1.91 -24.67 -8.07
CA GLY A 237 -2.63 -25.48 -9.05
C GLY A 237 -3.83 -24.81 -9.75
N ARG A 238 -4.20 -23.58 -9.38
CA ARG A 238 -5.25 -22.82 -10.06
C ARG A 238 -4.69 -22.14 -11.30
N GLU A 239 -5.25 -22.42 -12.47
CA GLU A 239 -4.85 -21.75 -13.72
C GLU A 239 -5.27 -20.26 -13.71
N LEU A 240 -4.50 -19.45 -14.45
CA LEU A 240 -4.89 -18.06 -14.69
C LEU A 240 -6.15 -18.02 -15.56
N PRO A 241 -7.18 -17.27 -15.19
CA PRO A 241 -8.35 -17.06 -16.04
C PRO A 241 -7.98 -16.45 -17.39
N ASP A 242 -8.83 -16.66 -18.38
CA ASP A 242 -8.68 -16.04 -19.70
C ASP A 242 -8.85 -14.51 -19.61
N LEU A 243 -7.72 -13.81 -19.65
CA LEU A 243 -7.68 -12.35 -19.53
C LEU A 243 -8.40 -11.63 -20.66
N SER A 244 -8.50 -12.24 -21.83
CA SER A 244 -9.26 -11.67 -22.95
C SER A 244 -10.75 -11.62 -22.62
N LYS A 245 -11.28 -12.63 -21.94
CA LYS A 245 -12.68 -12.62 -21.46
C LYS A 245 -12.90 -11.61 -20.35
N VAL A 246 -11.95 -11.49 -19.40
CA VAL A 246 -12.02 -10.48 -18.33
C VAL A 246 -12.05 -9.08 -18.92
N LEU A 247 -11.21 -8.84 -19.94
CA LEU A 247 -11.12 -7.57 -20.66
C LEU A 247 -12.46 -7.21 -21.33
N VAL A 248 -13.01 -8.13 -22.13
CA VAL A 248 -14.29 -7.95 -22.83
C VAL A 248 -15.45 -7.72 -21.84
N GLN A 249 -15.43 -8.36 -20.68
CA GLN A 249 -16.43 -8.14 -19.63
C GLN A 249 -16.34 -6.79 -18.93
N GLY A 250 -15.30 -6.00 -19.19
CA GLY A 250 -15.08 -4.71 -18.55
C GLY A 250 -14.80 -4.79 -17.02
N LYS A 251 -14.43 -5.98 -16.51
CA LYS A 251 -14.22 -6.20 -15.08
C LYS A 251 -12.85 -5.70 -14.64
N ALA A 252 -12.82 -4.92 -13.57
CA ALA A 252 -11.57 -4.52 -12.93
C ALA A 252 -10.85 -5.74 -12.33
N LEU A 253 -9.52 -5.77 -12.46
CA LEU A 253 -8.66 -6.73 -11.77
C LEU A 253 -8.43 -6.32 -10.32
N LEU A 254 -8.30 -5.02 -10.09
CA LEU A 254 -8.14 -4.42 -8.77
C LEU A 254 -8.75 -3.01 -8.78
N ASP A 255 -9.49 -2.70 -7.74
CA ASP A 255 -9.98 -1.34 -7.44
C ASP A 255 -9.98 -1.14 -5.93
N LEU A 256 -9.06 -0.31 -5.45
CA LEU A 256 -8.85 0.00 -4.06
C LEU A 256 -8.88 1.53 -3.87
N ALA A 257 -9.63 2.00 -2.90
CA ALA A 257 -9.64 3.39 -2.47
C ALA A 257 -9.31 3.48 -0.97
N MET A 258 -8.55 4.49 -0.61
CA MET A 258 -8.22 4.83 0.77
C MET A 258 -8.34 6.34 0.96
N SER A 259 -8.92 6.77 2.04
CA SER A 259 -8.93 8.18 2.45
C SER A 259 -8.56 8.31 3.92
N SER A 260 -7.91 9.41 4.26
CA SER A 260 -7.54 9.72 5.64
C SER A 260 -7.73 11.20 5.90
N SER A 261 -8.07 11.55 7.12
CA SER A 261 -8.21 12.94 7.55
C SER A 261 -7.39 13.21 8.81
N ALA A 262 -7.01 14.48 8.97
CA ALA A 262 -6.23 14.97 10.09
C ALA A 262 -4.98 14.11 10.36
N VAL A 263 -4.17 13.91 9.31
CA VAL A 263 -2.92 13.16 9.39
C VAL A 263 -1.83 14.06 9.97
N LYS A 264 -1.12 13.59 10.99
CA LYS A 264 0.03 14.27 11.60
C LYS A 264 1.23 13.35 11.58
N LEU A 265 2.34 13.85 11.10
CA LEU A 265 3.64 13.18 11.11
C LEU A 265 4.57 13.96 12.03
N SER A 266 5.31 13.27 12.90
CA SER A 266 6.40 13.87 13.67
C SER A 266 7.62 12.98 13.67
N VAL A 267 8.79 13.60 13.62
CA VAL A 267 10.09 12.94 13.69
C VAL A 267 10.83 13.53 14.88
N LYS A 268 11.28 12.68 15.81
CA LYS A 268 12.00 13.08 17.02
C LYS A 268 13.32 12.34 17.14
N GLU A 269 14.32 12.98 17.71
CA GLU A 269 15.57 12.37 18.17
C GLU A 269 15.70 12.60 19.67
N ASN A 270 15.73 11.53 20.48
CA ASN A 270 15.80 11.61 21.95
C ASN A 270 14.80 12.61 22.54
N GLU A 271 13.52 12.52 22.10
CA GLU A 271 12.39 13.41 22.46
C GLU A 271 12.45 14.83 21.86
N ASN A 272 13.56 15.24 21.22
CA ASN A 272 13.64 16.54 20.55
C ASN A 272 12.96 16.45 19.17
N LEU A 273 12.05 17.37 18.90
CA LEU A 273 11.35 17.44 17.60
C LEU A 273 12.33 17.88 16.51
N LEU A 274 12.56 17.02 15.52
CA LEU A 274 13.35 17.31 14.33
C LEU A 274 12.51 17.93 13.22
N GLY A 275 11.22 17.56 13.15
CA GLY A 275 10.29 18.07 12.18
C GLY A 275 8.90 17.47 12.36
N SER A 276 7.91 18.15 11.82
CA SER A 276 6.52 17.68 11.80
C SER A 276 5.83 18.07 10.50
N GLY A 277 4.74 17.38 10.20
CA GLY A 277 3.87 17.69 9.08
C GLY A 277 2.42 17.40 9.42
N THR A 278 1.53 18.14 8.81
CA THR A 278 0.07 17.89 8.92
C THR A 278 -0.54 17.88 7.53
N ILE A 279 -1.55 17.04 7.33
CA ILE A 279 -2.38 16.99 6.14
C ILE A 279 -3.83 16.93 6.61
N ASP A 280 -4.67 17.86 6.15
CA ASP A 280 -6.06 17.88 6.57
C ASP A 280 -6.85 16.72 5.97
N HIS A 281 -6.64 16.47 4.67
CA HIS A 281 -7.26 15.34 3.97
C HIS A 281 -6.33 14.77 2.93
N THR A 282 -6.33 13.42 2.82
CA THR A 282 -5.66 12.72 1.71
C THR A 282 -6.52 11.57 1.23
N ALA A 283 -6.60 11.40 -0.08
CA ALA A 283 -7.30 10.30 -0.72
C ALA A 283 -6.40 9.65 -1.77
N PHE A 284 -6.30 8.34 -1.71
CA PHE A 284 -5.54 7.53 -2.63
C PHE A 284 -6.45 6.48 -3.25
N SER A 285 -6.38 6.29 -4.54
CA SER A 285 -7.02 5.17 -5.22
C SER A 285 -6.05 4.48 -6.15
N TYR A 286 -6.17 3.17 -6.20
CA TYR A 286 -5.34 2.29 -6.99
C TYR A 286 -6.25 1.42 -7.86
N PHE A 287 -5.95 1.32 -9.14
CA PHE A 287 -6.79 0.60 -10.07
C PHE A 287 -5.98 -0.19 -11.09
N PHE A 288 -6.52 -1.36 -11.46
CA PHE A 288 -6.09 -2.16 -12.58
C PHE A 288 -7.36 -2.66 -13.27
N LYS A 289 -7.70 -2.04 -14.38
CA LYS A 289 -8.99 -2.24 -15.04
C LYS A 289 -8.88 -2.11 -16.56
N PRO A 290 -9.86 -2.60 -17.30
CA PRO A 290 -9.98 -2.30 -18.73
C PRO A 290 -10.06 -0.80 -19.00
N ASP A 291 -9.61 -0.39 -20.17
CA ASP A 291 -9.84 0.94 -20.73
C ASP A 291 -11.31 1.11 -21.16
N GLU A 292 -11.70 2.30 -21.60
CA GLU A 292 -13.06 2.62 -21.99
C GLU A 292 -13.55 1.80 -23.19
N THR A 293 -12.63 1.28 -24.02
CA THR A 293 -12.92 0.46 -25.19
C THR A 293 -12.91 -1.04 -24.90
N ASN A 294 -12.53 -1.45 -23.70
CA ASN A 294 -12.25 -2.84 -23.31
C ASN A 294 -11.24 -3.56 -24.24
N SER A 295 -10.31 -2.81 -24.81
CA SER A 295 -9.29 -3.32 -25.72
C SER A 295 -7.97 -3.58 -25.02
N PHE A 296 -7.68 -2.82 -23.98
CA PHE A 296 -6.44 -2.87 -23.20
C PHE A 296 -6.73 -2.70 -21.70
N PHE A 297 -5.78 -3.10 -20.89
CA PHE A 297 -5.80 -2.80 -19.47
C PHE A 297 -5.06 -1.49 -19.17
N ILE A 298 -5.55 -0.80 -18.15
CA ILE A 298 -4.92 0.38 -17.54
C ILE A 298 -4.59 0.04 -16.09
N TYR A 299 -3.35 0.28 -15.72
CA TYR A 299 -2.86 0.19 -14.37
C TYR A 299 -2.50 1.60 -13.88
N GLY A 300 -2.88 1.97 -12.67
CA GLY A 300 -2.52 3.29 -12.18
C GLY A 300 -3.01 3.60 -10.78
N PHE A 301 -2.71 4.83 -10.38
CA PHE A 301 -3.20 5.38 -9.12
C PHE A 301 -3.59 6.86 -9.28
N LYS A 302 -4.42 7.32 -8.35
CA LYS A 302 -4.71 8.74 -8.11
C LYS A 302 -4.43 9.04 -6.65
N TRP A 303 -3.84 10.19 -6.39
CA TRP A 303 -3.61 10.69 -5.05
C TRP A 303 -4.00 12.16 -4.98
N ASN A 304 -4.85 12.51 -4.02
CA ASN A 304 -5.22 13.87 -3.71
C ASN A 304 -4.81 14.18 -2.27
N MET A 305 -4.38 15.41 -2.05
CA MET A 305 -3.95 15.89 -0.75
C MET A 305 -4.35 17.35 -0.60
N GLU A 306 -4.81 17.70 0.61
CA GLU A 306 -5.23 19.05 0.96
C GLU A 306 -4.50 19.51 2.21
N ASN A 307 -4.03 20.77 2.18
CA ASN A 307 -3.43 21.48 3.29
C ASN A 307 -2.25 20.73 3.95
N LEU A 308 -1.26 20.32 3.14
CA LEU A 308 0.03 19.89 3.68
C LEU A 308 0.76 21.10 4.28
N LYS A 309 1.14 20.98 5.53
CA LYS A 309 2.00 21.95 6.23
C LYS A 309 3.17 21.20 6.85
N LEU A 310 4.39 21.63 6.53
CA LEU A 310 5.61 21.13 7.14
C LEU A 310 6.13 22.15 8.16
N SER A 311 6.68 21.66 9.26
CA SER A 311 7.39 22.46 10.24
C SER A 311 8.72 21.78 10.58
N VAL A 312 9.82 22.49 10.35
CA VAL A 312 11.17 22.03 10.65
C VAL A 312 11.85 23.08 11.50
N PRO A 313 12.20 22.81 12.75
CA PRO A 313 12.83 23.77 13.63
C PRO A 313 14.03 24.46 12.96
N ASN A 314 14.04 25.78 12.95
CA ASN A 314 15.09 26.62 12.36
C ASN A 314 15.27 26.52 10.84
N ASN A 315 14.32 25.97 10.09
CA ASN A 315 14.40 25.89 8.62
C ASN A 315 13.10 26.39 7.96
N LYS A 316 12.95 27.70 7.91
CA LYS A 316 11.79 28.35 7.28
C LYS A 316 11.65 28.11 5.78
N GLU A 317 12.74 27.83 5.08
CA GLU A 317 12.70 27.49 3.64
C GLU A 317 11.98 26.16 3.40
N ILE A 318 12.23 25.16 4.24
CA ILE A 318 11.52 23.87 4.16
C ILE A 318 10.05 24.04 4.54
N GLU A 319 9.75 24.80 5.59
CA GLU A 319 8.37 25.12 5.96
C GLU A 319 7.62 25.76 4.80
N LEU A 320 8.22 26.76 4.19
CA LEU A 320 7.64 27.46 3.07
C LEU A 320 7.43 26.55 1.84
N ALA A 321 8.44 25.77 1.47
CA ALA A 321 8.36 24.84 0.35
C ALA A 321 7.35 23.71 0.59
N GLY A 322 7.12 23.32 1.85
CA GLY A 322 6.23 22.26 2.24
C GLY A 322 4.77 22.67 2.47
N ASN A 323 4.43 23.96 2.37
CA ASN A 323 3.06 24.44 2.54
C ASN A 323 2.30 24.36 1.21
N ILE A 324 1.61 23.23 1.00
CA ILE A 324 0.84 22.95 -0.22
C ILE A 324 -0.65 22.98 0.14
N GLU A 325 -1.41 23.89 -0.48
CA GLU A 325 -2.85 24.02 -0.24
C GLU A 325 -3.62 22.85 -0.84
N GLN A 326 -3.26 22.44 -2.06
CA GLN A 326 -3.90 21.35 -2.76
C GLN A 326 -2.95 20.69 -3.74
N MET A 327 -2.97 19.35 -3.80
CA MET A 327 -2.25 18.57 -4.81
C MET A 327 -3.09 17.40 -5.25
N GLY A 328 -3.31 17.30 -6.57
CA GLY A 328 -3.85 16.12 -7.23
C GLY A 328 -2.78 15.49 -8.11
N MET A 329 -2.57 14.18 -7.97
CA MET A 329 -1.61 13.43 -8.77
C MET A 329 -2.28 12.20 -9.37
N LYS A 330 -2.06 11.96 -10.65
CA LYS A 330 -2.53 10.77 -11.36
C LYS A 330 -1.37 10.16 -12.14
N PHE A 331 -1.22 8.88 -11.99
CA PHE A 331 -0.30 8.06 -12.81
C PHE A 331 -1.10 6.96 -13.47
N SER A 332 -0.82 6.69 -14.74
CA SER A 332 -1.32 5.49 -15.42
C SER A 332 -0.29 4.91 -16.40
N LEU A 333 -0.28 3.59 -16.48
CA LEU A 333 0.36 2.81 -17.52
C LEU A 333 -0.77 2.20 -18.35
N GLU A 334 -0.90 2.65 -19.58
CA GLU A 334 -2.02 2.35 -20.47
C GLU A 334 -1.61 1.44 -21.63
N ASN A 335 -2.59 0.94 -22.38
CA ASN A 335 -2.41 0.06 -23.51
C ASN A 335 -1.71 -1.27 -23.14
N LEU A 336 -2.01 -1.83 -21.97
CA LEU A 336 -1.48 -3.13 -21.57
C LEU A 336 -2.34 -4.25 -22.17
N SER A 337 -1.78 -5.01 -23.11
CA SER A 337 -2.50 -6.10 -23.75
C SER A 337 -2.73 -7.30 -22.84
N ALA A 338 -3.79 -8.06 -23.05
CA ALA A 338 -4.07 -9.28 -22.31
C ALA A 338 -2.91 -10.31 -22.40
N PRO A 339 -2.25 -10.53 -23.57
CA PRO A 339 -1.06 -11.38 -23.67
C PRO A 339 0.11 -10.90 -22.80
N PHE A 340 0.38 -9.58 -22.75
CA PHE A 340 1.41 -9.02 -21.89
C PHE A 340 1.12 -9.31 -20.41
N ILE A 341 -0.11 -9.01 -19.96
CA ILE A 341 -0.52 -9.23 -18.57
C ILE A 341 -0.45 -10.72 -18.20
N LYS A 342 -0.89 -11.59 -19.11
CA LYS A 342 -0.79 -13.04 -18.91
C LYS A 342 0.66 -13.48 -18.72
N SER A 343 1.56 -13.07 -19.61
CA SER A 343 2.98 -13.42 -19.53
C SER A 343 3.63 -12.92 -18.24
N TYR A 344 3.25 -11.72 -17.79
CA TYR A 344 3.73 -11.17 -16.53
C TYR A 344 3.24 -12.00 -15.32
N PHE A 345 1.96 -12.36 -15.27
CA PHE A 345 1.40 -13.16 -14.18
C PHE A 345 1.92 -14.60 -14.19
N ASP A 346 2.12 -15.19 -15.36
CA ASP A 346 2.76 -16.50 -15.50
C ASP A 346 4.18 -16.48 -14.92
N LEU A 347 4.96 -15.42 -15.17
CA LEU A 347 6.29 -15.25 -14.55
C LEU A 347 6.20 -15.14 -13.03
N VAL A 348 5.28 -14.32 -12.51
CA VAL A 348 5.10 -14.15 -11.06
C VAL A 348 4.73 -15.48 -10.42
N LYS A 349 3.77 -16.21 -10.98
CA LYS A 349 3.32 -17.50 -10.48
C LYS A 349 4.43 -18.54 -10.50
N LYS A 350 5.11 -18.72 -11.62
CA LYS A 350 6.25 -19.64 -11.73
C LYS A 350 7.37 -19.27 -10.77
N SER A 351 7.67 -17.99 -10.58
CA SER A 351 8.69 -17.56 -9.62
C SER A 351 8.36 -17.98 -8.18
N HIS A 352 7.06 -18.03 -7.82
CA HIS A 352 6.62 -18.54 -6.52
C HIS A 352 6.76 -20.07 -6.42
N GLU A 353 6.36 -20.80 -7.47
CA GLU A 353 6.39 -22.26 -7.48
C GLU A 353 7.83 -22.82 -7.52
N MET A 354 8.72 -22.16 -8.27
CA MET A 354 10.09 -22.62 -8.51
C MET A 354 11.08 -22.25 -7.38
N SER A 355 10.79 -21.24 -6.57
CA SER A 355 11.70 -20.81 -5.48
C SER A 355 11.95 -21.90 -4.42
N ALA A 356 11.11 -22.94 -4.39
CA ALA A 356 11.17 -24.03 -3.42
C ALA A 356 11.93 -25.29 -3.87
N SER A 357 12.23 -25.48 -5.18
CA SER A 357 12.65 -26.78 -5.67
C SER A 357 13.67 -26.82 -6.82
N MET A 358 14.16 -25.68 -7.34
CA MET A 358 14.99 -25.65 -8.55
C MET A 358 16.44 -25.25 -8.35
N ASP A 359 17.30 -25.80 -9.22
CA ASP A 359 18.69 -25.37 -9.45
C ASP A 359 18.72 -23.89 -9.88
N LYS A 360 19.56 -23.09 -9.25
CA LYS A 360 19.65 -21.63 -9.46
C LYS A 360 19.95 -21.24 -10.91
N GLU A 361 20.71 -22.05 -11.65
CA GLU A 361 21.05 -21.77 -13.05
C GLU A 361 19.85 -21.96 -13.97
N LYS A 362 19.07 -23.04 -13.81
CA LYS A 362 17.84 -23.27 -14.58
C LYS A 362 16.81 -22.19 -14.30
N LEU A 363 16.65 -21.80 -13.04
CA LEU A 363 15.77 -20.71 -12.64
C LEU A 363 16.15 -19.40 -13.34
N HIS A 364 17.43 -19.08 -13.41
CA HIS A 364 17.92 -17.87 -14.06
C HIS A 364 17.67 -17.88 -15.57
N GLN A 365 17.92 -19.00 -16.26
CA GLN A 365 17.67 -19.13 -17.69
C GLN A 365 16.17 -19.01 -18.04
N GLU A 366 15.29 -19.66 -17.27
CA GLU A 366 13.85 -19.53 -17.49
C GLU A 366 13.34 -18.11 -17.21
N GLN A 367 13.81 -17.47 -16.17
CA GLN A 367 13.48 -16.07 -15.89
C GLN A 367 13.93 -15.11 -17.00
N MET A 368 15.11 -15.34 -17.59
CA MET A 368 15.59 -14.57 -18.75
C MET A 368 14.68 -14.76 -19.97
N THR A 369 14.35 -16.01 -20.31
CA THR A 369 13.49 -16.32 -21.47
C THR A 369 12.10 -15.70 -21.29
N MET A 370 11.51 -15.85 -20.13
CA MET A 370 10.21 -15.24 -19.83
C MET A 370 10.29 -13.70 -19.82
N GLY A 371 11.38 -13.14 -19.33
CA GLY A 371 11.63 -11.70 -19.36
C GLY A 371 11.66 -11.13 -20.78
N LEU A 372 12.29 -11.82 -21.72
CA LEU A 372 12.31 -11.43 -23.15
C LEU A 372 10.90 -11.52 -23.76
N THR A 373 10.13 -12.55 -23.44
CA THR A 373 8.75 -12.70 -23.91
C THR A 373 7.89 -11.54 -23.38
N ILE A 374 7.97 -11.23 -22.10
CA ILE A 374 7.25 -10.11 -21.47
C ILE A 374 7.62 -8.80 -22.13
N ALA A 375 8.92 -8.55 -22.36
CA ALA A 375 9.38 -7.33 -23.00
C ALA A 375 8.85 -7.21 -24.44
N SER A 376 8.83 -8.31 -25.20
CA SER A 376 8.26 -8.36 -26.56
C SER A 376 6.77 -8.04 -26.56
N GLU A 377 5.98 -8.67 -25.70
CA GLU A 377 4.53 -8.42 -25.61
C GLU A 377 4.23 -7.00 -25.10
N PHE A 378 5.05 -6.48 -24.20
CA PHE A 378 4.96 -5.10 -23.72
C PHE A 378 5.06 -4.11 -24.88
N ILE A 379 6.09 -4.23 -25.72
CA ILE A 379 6.30 -3.30 -26.85
C ILE A 379 5.24 -3.47 -27.94
N LYS A 380 4.80 -4.69 -28.23
CA LYS A 380 3.71 -4.93 -29.20
C LYS A 380 2.43 -4.17 -28.83
N SER A 381 2.15 -4.01 -27.55
CA SER A 381 0.99 -3.28 -27.08
C SER A 381 1.15 -1.74 -27.14
N LYS A 382 2.36 -1.25 -27.47
CA LYS A 382 2.70 0.19 -27.50
C LYS A 382 2.26 0.92 -26.23
N PRO A 383 2.71 0.49 -25.05
CA PRO A 383 2.23 1.02 -23.80
C PRO A 383 2.56 2.50 -23.68
N ALA A 384 1.68 3.24 -22.98
CA ALA A 384 1.86 4.64 -22.71
C ALA A 384 1.94 4.89 -21.20
N VAL A 385 2.90 5.71 -20.77
CA VAL A 385 2.99 6.24 -19.41
C VAL A 385 2.37 7.62 -19.43
N LYS A 386 1.34 7.82 -18.61
CA LYS A 386 0.76 9.13 -18.36
C LYS A 386 0.93 9.49 -16.88
N PHE A 387 1.32 10.71 -16.65
CA PHE A 387 1.41 11.28 -15.32
C PHE A 387 0.88 12.70 -15.33
N SER A 388 0.11 13.08 -14.34
CA SER A 388 -0.32 14.46 -14.19
C SER A 388 -0.30 14.89 -12.73
N ILE A 389 0.02 16.17 -12.53
CA ILE A 389 -0.19 16.87 -11.27
C ILE A 389 -1.16 18.00 -11.59
N SER A 390 -2.40 17.88 -11.09
CA SER A 390 -3.44 18.90 -11.28
C SER A 390 -4.62 18.62 -10.33
N PRO A 391 -5.01 19.62 -9.50
CA PRO A 391 -4.31 20.88 -9.29
C PRO A 391 -3.03 20.71 -8.46
N PHE A 392 -2.11 21.64 -8.57
CA PHE A 392 -1.08 21.89 -7.58
C PHE A 392 -1.18 23.35 -7.19
N LYS A 393 -1.60 23.61 -5.94
CA LYS A 393 -1.75 24.95 -5.38
C LYS A 393 -0.79 25.13 -4.22
N HIS A 394 0.03 26.13 -4.34
CA HIS A 394 0.98 26.54 -3.33
C HIS A 394 0.82 28.05 -3.08
N HIS A 395 1.20 28.55 -1.91
CA HIS A 395 1.04 29.97 -1.61
C HIS A 395 1.74 30.90 -2.61
N PHE A 396 2.77 30.45 -3.33
CA PHE A 396 3.36 31.22 -4.42
C PHE A 396 2.48 31.28 -5.67
N GLY A 397 1.73 30.23 -5.96
CA GLY A 397 0.86 30.15 -7.12
C GLY A 397 0.45 28.72 -7.44
N GLU A 398 -0.04 28.55 -8.65
CA GLU A 398 -0.50 27.27 -9.16
C GLU A 398 0.44 26.75 -10.24
N LEU A 399 0.50 25.44 -10.38
CA LEU A 399 1.12 24.79 -11.53
C LEU A 399 0.36 23.53 -11.91
N GLN A 400 0.49 23.12 -13.17
CA GLN A 400 -0.03 21.86 -13.68
C GLN A 400 1.08 21.16 -14.45
N VAL A 401 1.18 19.85 -14.29
CA VAL A 401 2.14 19.02 -15.01
C VAL A 401 1.39 17.92 -15.74
N GLU A 402 1.69 17.76 -17.01
CA GLU A 402 1.16 16.67 -17.84
C GLU A 402 2.32 15.97 -18.52
N VAL A 403 2.36 14.66 -18.40
CA VAL A 403 3.37 13.78 -19.00
C VAL A 403 2.66 12.70 -19.79
N ASN A 404 3.07 12.51 -21.04
CA ASN A 404 2.55 11.45 -21.89
C ASN A 404 3.68 10.93 -22.79
N PHE A 405 4.16 9.72 -22.48
CA PHE A 405 5.19 9.04 -23.26
C PHE A 405 4.73 7.65 -23.68
N GLN A 406 4.98 7.30 -24.93
CA GLN A 406 4.67 5.99 -25.51
C GLN A 406 5.95 5.21 -25.85
N PHE A 407 5.98 3.95 -25.49
CA PHE A 407 7.07 3.04 -25.81
C PHE A 407 6.78 2.38 -27.15
N LEU A 408 7.59 2.70 -28.16
CA LEU A 408 7.47 2.13 -29.51
C LEU A 408 8.53 1.06 -29.79
N ASN A 409 9.64 1.08 -29.05
CA ASN A 409 10.78 0.20 -29.19
C ASN A 409 11.48 0.02 -27.84
N LEU A 410 12.05 -1.17 -27.59
CA LEU A 410 12.85 -1.45 -26.37
C LEU A 410 14.20 -0.72 -26.36
N MET A 411 14.77 -0.49 -27.54
CA MET A 411 16.13 0.05 -27.70
C MET A 411 16.16 1.56 -27.92
N ALA A 412 15.01 2.20 -28.05
CA ALA A 412 14.87 3.62 -28.24
C ALA A 412 14.17 4.28 -27.05
N PRO A 413 14.48 5.53 -26.73
CA PRO A 413 13.71 6.31 -25.76
C PRO A 413 12.22 6.36 -26.10
N PRO A 414 11.31 6.42 -25.12
CA PRO A 414 9.90 6.61 -25.39
C PRO A 414 9.66 7.93 -26.11
N VAL A 415 8.64 7.96 -26.97
CA VAL A 415 8.24 9.16 -27.74
C VAL A 415 7.09 9.84 -27.03
N GLY A 416 7.16 11.18 -26.88
CA GLY A 416 6.08 11.92 -26.23
C GLY A 416 6.56 13.25 -25.65
N LYS A 417 5.76 13.78 -24.74
CA LYS A 417 6.04 15.09 -24.14
C LYS A 417 5.66 15.15 -22.66
N ALA A 418 6.36 16.03 -21.95
CA ALA A 418 5.98 16.53 -20.64
C ALA A 418 5.77 18.04 -20.76
N VAL A 419 4.68 18.54 -20.21
CA VAL A 419 4.30 19.96 -20.24
C VAL A 419 4.06 20.43 -18.82
N VAL A 420 4.68 21.57 -18.46
CA VAL A 420 4.44 22.26 -17.20
C VAL A 420 3.78 23.59 -17.52
N HIS A 421 2.54 23.77 -17.08
CA HIS A 421 1.81 25.03 -17.16
C HIS A 421 1.90 25.76 -15.83
N ILE A 422 2.28 27.03 -15.88
CA ILE A 422 2.45 27.90 -14.72
C ILE A 422 1.61 29.15 -14.94
N PRO A 423 0.35 29.19 -14.46
CA PRO A 423 -0.49 30.36 -14.56
C PRO A 423 0.12 31.56 -13.82
N ALA A 424 -0.02 32.75 -14.40
CA ALA A 424 0.36 34.01 -13.78
C ALA A 424 1.84 34.04 -13.28
N VAL A 425 2.78 33.58 -14.11
CA VAL A 425 4.22 33.49 -13.77
C VAL A 425 4.76 34.78 -13.16
N ASN A 426 4.40 35.96 -13.72
CA ASN A 426 4.88 37.24 -13.21
C ASN A 426 4.47 37.50 -11.76
N LYS A 427 3.26 37.06 -11.34
CA LYS A 427 2.82 37.16 -9.94
C LYS A 427 3.64 36.24 -9.03
N ILE A 428 3.91 35.02 -9.50
CA ILE A 428 4.75 34.04 -8.78
C ILE A 428 6.17 34.60 -8.60
N LEU A 429 6.78 35.12 -9.67
CA LEU A 429 8.13 35.70 -9.60
C LEU A 429 8.17 36.90 -8.65
N THR A 430 7.14 37.75 -8.64
CA THR A 430 7.06 38.88 -7.70
C THR A 430 6.96 38.40 -6.26
N LYS A 431 6.15 37.37 -5.98
CA LYS A 431 6.06 36.77 -4.65
C LYS A 431 7.40 36.17 -4.22
N ILE A 432 8.08 35.41 -5.08
CA ILE A 432 9.39 34.83 -4.79
C ILE A 432 10.43 35.93 -4.52
N ALA A 433 10.44 37.01 -5.32
CA ALA A 433 11.35 38.12 -5.14
C ALA A 433 11.14 38.86 -3.80
N GLY A 434 9.90 38.95 -3.33
CA GLY A 434 9.55 39.60 -2.06
C GLY A 434 9.61 38.69 -0.81
N GLU A 435 9.84 37.39 -1.00
CA GLU A 435 9.79 36.42 0.10
C GLU A 435 11.08 36.48 0.95
N LYS A 436 10.93 37.00 2.17
CA LYS A 436 12.04 37.19 3.12
C LYS A 436 12.53 35.93 3.81
N SER A 437 11.70 34.86 3.81
CA SER A 437 12.05 33.56 4.41
C SER A 437 12.95 32.71 3.49
N LEU A 438 13.07 33.06 2.19
CA LEU A 438 14.03 32.45 1.29
C LEU A 438 15.39 33.09 1.44
N SER A 439 16.47 32.30 1.43
CA SER A 439 17.83 32.83 1.32
C SER A 439 18.02 33.55 -0.02
N ASP A 440 18.90 34.56 -0.05
CA ASP A 440 19.19 35.29 -1.27
C ASP A 440 19.62 34.37 -2.41
N LYS A 441 20.46 33.38 -2.10
CA LYS A 441 20.93 32.37 -3.06
C LYS A 441 19.78 31.54 -3.65
N THR A 442 18.83 31.09 -2.83
CA THR A 442 17.66 30.31 -3.28
C THR A 442 16.75 31.18 -4.14
N ARG A 443 16.48 32.42 -3.69
CA ARG A 443 15.63 33.37 -4.39
C ARG A 443 16.20 33.73 -5.79
N GLU A 444 17.45 34.11 -5.84
CA GLU A 444 18.15 34.45 -7.12
C GLU A 444 18.20 33.23 -8.06
N GLY A 445 18.47 32.04 -7.51
CA GLY A 445 18.48 30.78 -8.27
C GLY A 445 17.13 30.50 -8.93
N LEU A 446 16.05 30.62 -8.20
CA LEU A 446 14.67 30.39 -8.70
C LEU A 446 14.30 31.42 -9.78
N LEU A 447 14.60 32.73 -9.55
CA LEU A 447 14.33 33.78 -10.51
C LEU A 447 15.14 33.60 -11.81
N LYS A 448 16.39 33.17 -11.70
CA LYS A 448 17.25 32.88 -12.85
C LYS A 448 16.72 31.69 -13.66
N LEU A 449 16.39 30.60 -13.00
CA LEU A 449 15.84 29.42 -13.67
C LEU A 449 14.51 29.73 -14.39
N ALA A 450 13.61 30.47 -13.73
CA ALA A 450 12.35 30.85 -14.36
C ALA A 450 12.60 31.73 -15.61
N LYS A 451 13.44 32.76 -15.53
CA LYS A 451 13.77 33.62 -16.69
C LYS A 451 14.42 32.83 -17.84
N GLN A 452 15.21 31.83 -17.53
CA GLN A 452 15.93 31.06 -18.54
C GLN A 452 15.06 30.00 -19.24
N TYR A 453 14.15 29.34 -18.50
CA TYR A 453 13.49 28.15 -18.99
C TYR A 453 11.98 28.27 -19.13
N VAL A 454 11.34 29.31 -18.58
CA VAL A 454 9.89 29.50 -18.64
C VAL A 454 9.55 30.59 -19.66
N PRO A 455 9.18 30.22 -20.89
CA PRO A 455 8.58 31.16 -21.83
C PRO A 455 7.25 31.67 -21.27
N VAL A 456 7.06 32.98 -21.28
CA VAL A 456 5.81 33.61 -20.76
C VAL A 456 5.04 34.17 -21.95
N ASP A 457 3.75 33.85 -22.01
CA ASP A 457 2.84 34.37 -23.04
C ASP A 457 2.38 35.82 -22.76
N GLU A 458 1.58 36.36 -23.66
CA GLU A 458 1.01 37.71 -23.54
C GLU A 458 0.11 37.90 -22.33
N ASN A 459 -0.48 36.79 -21.83
CA ASN A 459 -1.36 36.77 -20.67
C ASN A 459 -0.57 36.56 -19.36
N GLY A 460 0.74 36.44 -19.43
CA GLY A 460 1.60 36.24 -18.27
C GLY A 460 1.64 34.79 -17.77
N ASN A 461 1.21 33.82 -18.55
CA ASN A 461 1.29 32.39 -18.22
C ASN A 461 2.57 31.80 -18.81
N GLY A 462 3.18 30.87 -18.08
CA GLY A 462 4.34 30.14 -18.50
C GLY A 462 4.03 28.73 -18.95
N THR A 463 4.76 28.26 -19.97
CA THR A 463 4.68 26.87 -20.40
C THR A 463 6.08 26.36 -20.69
N VAL A 464 6.46 25.27 -20.02
CA VAL A 464 7.72 24.55 -20.29
C VAL A 464 7.36 23.21 -20.91
N THR A 465 7.93 22.91 -22.08
CA THR A 465 7.72 21.66 -22.78
C THR A 465 9.02 20.89 -22.92
N PHE A 466 9.02 19.65 -22.48
CA PHE A 466 10.07 18.68 -22.72
C PHE A 466 9.49 17.58 -23.62
N GLU A 467 10.18 17.25 -24.72
CA GLU A 467 9.67 16.27 -25.69
C GLU A 467 10.76 15.39 -26.30
N THR A 468 10.36 14.21 -26.73
CA THR A 468 11.12 13.31 -27.60
C THR A 468 10.29 13.04 -28.84
N ARG A 469 10.91 12.92 -30.01
CA ARG A 469 10.24 12.81 -31.30
C ARG A 469 10.64 11.52 -32.01
N GLN A 470 9.70 10.95 -32.76
CA GLN A 470 9.93 9.71 -33.50
C GLN A 470 10.89 9.91 -34.69
N ASP A 471 10.85 11.07 -35.32
CA ASP A 471 11.70 11.45 -36.46
C ASP A 471 13.16 11.76 -36.07
N GLN A 472 13.41 12.00 -34.78
CA GLN A 472 14.73 12.26 -34.21
C GLN A 472 14.96 11.42 -32.94
N PRO A 473 15.07 10.09 -33.08
CA PRO A 473 15.19 9.20 -31.96
C PRO A 473 16.46 9.48 -31.14
N GLY A 474 16.32 9.55 -29.80
CA GLY A 474 17.43 9.84 -28.89
C GLY A 474 17.74 11.34 -28.71
N THR A 475 17.07 12.23 -29.42
CA THR A 475 17.18 13.66 -29.21
C THR A 475 16.09 14.16 -28.27
N PHE A 476 16.49 14.89 -27.22
CA PHE A 476 15.59 15.53 -26.28
C PHE A 476 15.43 17.01 -26.64
N PHE A 477 14.23 17.55 -26.52
CA PHE A 477 13.93 18.93 -26.81
C PHE A 477 13.36 19.63 -25.57
N LEU A 478 13.82 20.84 -25.28
CA LEU A 478 13.27 21.75 -24.30
C LEU A 478 12.71 22.99 -25.02
N ASN A 479 11.39 23.22 -24.87
CA ASN A 479 10.72 24.32 -25.58
C ASN A 479 11.01 24.32 -27.09
N GLY A 480 10.99 23.12 -27.70
CA GLY A 480 11.27 22.94 -29.14
C GLY A 480 12.75 23.03 -29.58
N LYS A 481 13.67 23.30 -28.66
CA LYS A 481 15.11 23.37 -28.95
C LYS A 481 15.79 22.08 -28.46
N PRO A 482 16.67 21.48 -29.29
CA PRO A 482 17.39 20.28 -28.88
C PRO A 482 18.30 20.55 -27.69
N ILE A 483 18.31 19.63 -26.73
CA ILE A 483 19.23 19.63 -25.60
C ILE A 483 20.38 18.68 -25.95
N LYS A 484 21.60 19.15 -25.77
CA LYS A 484 22.81 18.34 -25.93
C LYS A 484 23.12 17.55 -24.66
#